data_ddfe1920327f79560d8c033d5c820856
#
_entry.id   ddfe1920327f79560d8c033d5c820856
#
_cell.length_a   1.000
_cell.length_b   1.000
_cell.length_c   1.000
_cell.angle_alpha   90.00
_cell.angle_beta   90.00
_cell.angle_gamma   90.00
#
_symmetry.space_group_name_H-M   'P 1'
#
loop_
_entity.id
_entity.type
_entity.pdbx_description
1 polymer ?
#
loop_
_entity_poly.entity_id
_entity_poly.type
_entity_poly.pdbx_seq_one_letter_code
_entity_poly.pdbx_strand_id
1 'polypeptide(L)'
;MTADAERIRVLVVCTGNSARSLMAEALLRQKGGDAFEVHSAGTHPKGINPLTLRVIGEAGLDASWARSKSVDEYLGQTFDYVITVCDEARQECPVFPGVHESLHWGYEDPAAAEGSEEQRLAVFRRVFIQLSERIGAFIPLARKHRAEVDATTIA
;
A
#
# COMPACT_ATOMS: atom_id res chain seq x y z
N MET A 1 -5.71 -10.45 25.17
CA MET A 1 -5.93 -10.23 23.73
C MET A 1 -5.09 -9.03 23.29
N THR A 2 -4.41 -9.17 22.20
CA THR A 2 -3.59 -8.09 21.69
C THR A 2 -4.33 -7.38 20.56
N ALA A 3 -4.19 -6.07 20.47
CA ALA A 3 -4.78 -5.28 19.38
C ALA A 3 -4.29 -5.77 18.00
N ASP A 4 -3.07 -6.30 17.92
CA ASP A 4 -2.47 -6.76 16.68
C ASP A 4 -3.23 -7.94 16.07
N ALA A 5 -3.78 -8.83 16.90
CA ALA A 5 -4.55 -9.98 16.41
C ALA A 5 -5.85 -9.57 15.72
N GLU A 6 -6.33 -8.35 16.00
CA GLU A 6 -7.58 -7.84 15.46
C GLU A 6 -7.41 -6.90 14.28
N ARG A 7 -6.17 -6.47 14.02
CA ARG A 7 -5.91 -5.54 12.93
C ARG A 7 -6.07 -6.21 11.57
N ILE A 8 -6.54 -5.42 10.63
CA ILE A 8 -6.59 -5.82 9.22
C ILE A 8 -5.18 -5.61 8.66
N ARG A 9 -4.54 -6.69 8.24
CA ARG A 9 -3.17 -6.65 7.73
C ARG A 9 -3.17 -6.51 6.21
N VAL A 10 -2.50 -5.48 5.72
CA VAL A 10 -2.43 -5.15 4.30
C VAL A 10 -0.98 -5.03 3.86
N LEU A 11 -0.64 -5.71 2.77
CA LEU A 11 0.65 -5.56 2.12
C LEU A 11 0.43 -4.97 0.72
N VAL A 12 1.08 -3.85 0.43
CA VAL A 12 1.03 -3.23 -0.90
C VAL A 12 2.34 -3.52 -1.62
N VAL A 13 2.27 -4.05 -2.82
CA VAL A 13 3.44 -4.49 -3.57
C VAL A 13 3.53 -3.74 -4.90
N CYS A 14 4.69 -3.17 -5.17
CA CYS A 14 5.04 -2.66 -6.49
C CYS A 14 6.43 -3.15 -6.86
N THR A 15 6.99 -2.72 -7.98
CA THR A 15 8.31 -3.18 -8.39
C THR A 15 9.40 -2.57 -7.51
N GLY A 16 9.52 -1.26 -7.48
CA GLY A 16 10.66 -0.60 -6.83
C GLY A 16 10.48 -0.25 -5.37
N ASN A 17 9.25 -0.34 -4.83
CA ASN A 17 8.92 0.20 -3.51
C ASN A 17 9.54 1.60 -3.34
N SER A 18 9.31 2.42 -4.34
CA SER A 18 9.94 3.73 -4.49
C SER A 18 8.89 4.85 -4.52
N ALA A 19 7.72 4.60 -5.08
CA ALA A 19 6.68 5.62 -5.26
C ALA A 19 5.29 5.10 -4.91
N ARG A 20 4.65 4.35 -5.82
CA ARG A 20 3.23 3.97 -5.70
C ARG A 20 2.89 3.24 -4.41
N SER A 21 3.64 2.21 -4.06
CA SER A 21 3.33 1.41 -2.86
C SER A 21 3.59 2.19 -1.57
N LEU A 22 4.58 3.08 -1.57
CA LEU A 22 4.85 3.93 -0.41
C LEU A 22 3.77 4.98 -0.20
N MET A 23 3.28 5.59 -1.29
CA MET A 23 2.16 6.53 -1.21
C MET A 23 0.90 5.83 -0.73
N ALA A 24 0.65 4.62 -1.23
CA ALA A 24 -0.48 3.81 -0.78
C ALA A 24 -0.36 3.46 0.71
N GLU A 25 0.83 3.09 1.16
CA GLU A 25 1.05 2.80 2.58
C GLU A 25 0.75 4.01 3.45
N ALA A 26 1.23 5.20 3.06
CA ALA A 26 0.96 6.43 3.81
C ALA A 26 -0.53 6.71 3.95
N LEU A 27 -1.27 6.56 2.84
CA LEU A 27 -2.71 6.79 2.82
C LEU A 27 -3.48 5.75 3.61
N LEU A 28 -3.10 4.48 3.51
CA LEU A 28 -3.73 3.40 4.27
C LEU A 28 -3.49 3.58 5.77
N ARG A 29 -2.29 3.99 6.17
CA ARG A 29 -1.98 4.27 7.57
C ARG A 29 -2.85 5.41 8.10
N GLN A 30 -2.98 6.49 7.33
CA GLN A 30 -3.79 7.63 7.75
C GLN A 30 -5.27 7.29 7.82
N LYS A 31 -5.82 6.73 6.75
CA LYS A 31 -7.27 6.50 6.63
C LYS A 31 -7.74 5.29 7.43
N GLY A 32 -6.86 4.30 7.58
CA GLY A 32 -7.19 3.08 8.31
C GLY A 32 -7.01 3.21 9.82
N GLY A 33 -6.07 4.05 10.24
CA GLY A 33 -5.78 4.25 11.66
C GLY A 33 -5.39 2.96 12.36
N ASP A 34 -5.79 2.84 13.62
CA ASP A 34 -5.42 1.70 14.45
C ASP A 34 -6.06 0.37 14.03
N ALA A 35 -7.06 0.42 13.17
CA ALA A 35 -7.72 -0.80 12.71
C ALA A 35 -6.88 -1.57 11.68
N PHE A 36 -5.84 -0.94 11.14
CA PHE A 36 -5.02 -1.53 10.07
C PHE A 36 -3.56 -1.60 10.45
N GLU A 37 -2.94 -2.70 10.07
CA GLU A 37 -1.47 -2.84 10.08
C GLU A 37 -1.05 -2.89 8.62
N VAL A 38 -0.30 -1.88 8.16
CA VAL A 38 0.02 -1.69 6.75
C VAL A 38 1.51 -1.79 6.51
N HIS A 39 1.86 -2.53 5.46
CA HIS A 39 3.23 -2.66 4.99
C HIS A 39 3.27 -2.48 3.48
N SER A 40 4.41 -2.11 2.94
CA SER A 40 4.65 -2.08 1.51
C SER A 40 6.00 -2.69 1.19
N ALA A 41 6.15 -3.19 -0.02
CA ALA A 41 7.39 -3.83 -0.45
C ALA A 41 7.52 -3.80 -1.97
N GLY A 42 8.73 -4.06 -2.44
CA GLY A 42 9.02 -4.16 -3.86
C GLY A 42 9.55 -5.53 -4.23
N THR A 43 9.23 -5.97 -5.43
CA THR A 43 9.84 -7.18 -5.99
C THR A 43 11.31 -6.94 -6.35
N HIS A 44 11.66 -5.69 -6.68
CA HIS A 44 13.01 -5.24 -6.99
C HIS A 44 13.23 -3.84 -6.38
N PRO A 45 13.41 -3.74 -5.05
CA PRO A 45 13.49 -2.44 -4.39
C PRO A 45 14.67 -1.61 -4.89
N LYS A 46 14.43 -0.32 -5.11
CA LYS A 46 15.44 0.58 -5.67
C LYS A 46 15.62 1.89 -4.91
N GLY A 47 15.09 1.97 -3.68
CA GLY A 47 15.19 3.18 -2.87
C GLY A 47 13.99 4.09 -3.05
N ILE A 48 13.82 5.03 -2.13
CA ILE A 48 12.69 5.93 -2.11
C ILE A 48 12.93 7.09 -3.07
N ASN A 49 11.96 7.36 -3.97
CA ASN A 49 12.03 8.52 -4.82
C ASN A 49 11.78 9.78 -3.97
N PRO A 50 12.63 10.82 -4.07
CA PRO A 50 12.43 12.03 -3.28
C PRO A 50 11.08 12.71 -3.48
N LEU A 51 10.49 12.61 -4.68
CA LEU A 51 9.19 13.20 -4.96
C LEU A 51 8.07 12.46 -4.22
N THR A 52 8.26 11.18 -3.92
CA THR A 52 7.33 10.40 -3.08
C THR A 52 7.24 11.04 -1.69
N LEU A 53 8.39 11.30 -1.06
CA LEU A 53 8.42 11.92 0.27
C LEU A 53 7.83 13.32 0.24
N ARG A 54 8.09 14.07 -0.83
CA ARG A 54 7.58 15.43 -0.98
C ARG A 54 6.05 15.43 -1.03
N VAL A 55 5.45 14.55 -1.84
CA VAL A 55 3.99 14.48 -1.97
C VAL A 55 3.32 14.04 -0.67
N ILE A 56 3.90 13.05 0.01
CA ILE A 56 3.40 12.61 1.31
C ILE A 56 3.46 13.78 2.31
N GLY A 57 4.57 14.51 2.33
CA GLY A 57 4.74 15.66 3.22
C GLY A 57 3.79 16.81 2.90
N GLU A 58 3.53 17.07 1.61
CA GLU A 58 2.54 18.09 1.21
C GLU A 58 1.14 17.78 1.73
N ALA A 59 0.81 16.51 1.85
CA ALA A 59 -0.47 16.07 2.40
C ALA A 59 -0.51 16.11 3.93
N GLY A 60 0.58 16.50 4.58
CA GLY A 60 0.66 16.55 6.03
C GLY A 60 0.79 15.19 6.69
N LEU A 61 1.18 14.17 5.94
CA LEU A 61 1.31 12.81 6.47
C LEU A 61 2.74 12.53 6.94
N ASP A 62 2.84 11.68 7.98
CA ASP A 62 4.12 11.21 8.46
C ASP A 62 4.73 10.22 7.47
N ALA A 63 6.02 10.35 7.21
CA ALA A 63 6.77 9.44 6.35
C ALA A 63 8.03 8.91 7.06
N SER A 64 8.13 9.09 8.38
CA SER A 64 9.32 8.64 9.14
C SER A 64 9.49 7.11 9.10
N TRP A 65 8.40 6.37 8.90
CA TRP A 65 8.41 4.91 8.77
C TRP A 65 8.91 4.44 7.39
N ALA A 66 8.95 5.34 6.40
CA ALA A 66 9.18 4.95 5.01
C ALA A 66 10.55 4.32 4.81
N ARG A 67 10.55 3.18 4.15
CA ARG A 67 11.74 2.41 3.82
C ARG A 67 11.47 1.62 2.56
N SER A 68 12.37 1.65 1.61
CA SER A 68 12.29 0.82 0.41
C SER A 68 12.83 -0.57 0.75
N LYS A 69 12.01 -1.60 0.59
CA LYS A 69 12.34 -2.94 1.08
C LYS A 69 11.81 -4.03 0.17
N SER A 70 12.43 -5.18 0.26
CA SER A 70 12.06 -6.34 -0.55
C SER A 70 10.84 -7.05 0.00
N VAL A 71 10.00 -7.55 -0.89
CA VAL A 71 8.89 -8.43 -0.57
C VAL A 71 9.36 -9.68 0.18
N ASP A 72 10.63 -10.06 0.02
CA ASP A 72 11.21 -11.20 0.73
C ASP A 72 11.16 -11.06 2.24
N GLU A 73 11.12 -9.82 2.76
CA GLU A 73 11.00 -9.59 4.20
C GLU A 73 9.67 -10.08 4.77
N TYR A 74 8.67 -10.27 3.92
CA TYR A 74 7.32 -10.64 4.33
C TYR A 74 6.94 -12.07 3.98
N LEU A 75 7.85 -12.83 3.39
CA LEU A 75 7.60 -14.24 3.06
C LEU A 75 7.26 -15.03 4.32
N GLY A 76 6.24 -15.88 4.22
CA GLY A 76 5.78 -16.67 5.35
C GLY A 76 4.81 -15.96 6.28
N GLN A 77 4.60 -14.66 6.12
CA GLN A 77 3.62 -13.92 6.90
C GLN A 77 2.24 -13.99 6.25
N THR A 78 1.21 -13.86 7.07
CA THR A 78 -0.19 -13.85 6.60
C THR A 78 -0.71 -12.42 6.52
N PHE A 79 -1.50 -12.14 5.50
CA PHE A 79 -2.15 -10.84 5.31
C PHE A 79 -3.63 -11.05 5.01
N ASP A 80 -4.46 -10.08 5.33
CA ASP A 80 -5.86 -10.09 4.91
C ASP A 80 -5.98 -9.63 3.45
N TYR A 81 -5.14 -8.71 3.03
CA TYR A 81 -5.12 -8.19 1.66
C TYR A 81 -3.70 -8.06 1.16
N VAL A 82 -3.46 -8.53 -0.05
CA VAL A 82 -2.22 -8.26 -0.79
C VAL A 82 -2.63 -7.46 -2.03
N ILE A 83 -2.15 -6.23 -2.11
CA ILE A 83 -2.55 -5.29 -3.16
C ILE A 83 -1.34 -4.99 -4.04
N THR A 84 -1.41 -5.36 -5.31
CA THR A 84 -0.38 -5.00 -6.27
C THR A 84 -0.81 -3.73 -7.00
N VAL A 85 0.14 -2.80 -7.22
CA VAL A 85 -0.16 -1.50 -7.84
C VAL A 85 0.54 -1.28 -9.17
N CYS A 86 1.23 -2.28 -9.68
CA CYS A 86 1.78 -2.27 -11.03
C CYS A 86 1.73 -3.68 -11.61
N ASP A 87 1.75 -3.78 -12.95
CA ASP A 87 1.57 -5.05 -13.63
C ASP A 87 2.75 -6.01 -13.38
N GLU A 88 3.97 -5.51 -13.35
CA GLU A 88 5.15 -6.33 -13.08
C GLU A 88 5.08 -6.98 -11.69
N ALA A 89 4.71 -6.20 -10.69
CA ALA A 89 4.55 -6.72 -9.33
C ALA A 89 3.44 -7.76 -9.27
N ARG A 90 2.38 -7.59 -10.05
CA ARG A 90 1.28 -8.56 -10.12
C ARG A 90 1.78 -9.92 -10.61
N GLN A 91 2.68 -9.93 -11.58
CA GLN A 91 3.22 -11.16 -12.15
C GLN A 91 4.28 -11.81 -11.25
N GLU A 92 5.07 -11.01 -10.55
CA GLU A 92 6.21 -11.49 -9.77
C GLU A 92 5.91 -11.62 -8.27
N CYS A 93 4.72 -11.20 -7.82
CA CYS A 93 4.37 -11.24 -6.42
C CYS A 93 4.35 -12.68 -5.91
N PRO A 94 5.08 -12.99 -4.82
CA PRO A 94 5.05 -14.35 -4.27
C PRO A 94 3.69 -14.69 -3.69
N VAL A 95 3.45 -15.98 -3.47
CA VAL A 95 2.25 -16.48 -2.82
C VAL A 95 2.47 -16.41 -1.32
N PHE A 96 1.53 -15.79 -0.61
CA PHE A 96 1.56 -15.71 0.85
C PHE A 96 0.66 -16.77 1.47
N PRO A 97 1.03 -17.30 2.65
CA PRO A 97 0.22 -18.35 3.29
C PRO A 97 -1.10 -17.80 3.82
N GLY A 98 -2.06 -18.72 4.04
CA GLY A 98 -3.35 -18.38 4.61
C GLY A 98 -4.34 -17.86 3.57
N VAL A 99 -5.55 -17.62 4.05
CA VAL A 99 -6.63 -17.09 3.21
C VAL A 99 -6.50 -15.56 3.18
N HIS A 100 -6.46 -15.01 1.98
CA HIS A 100 -6.41 -13.56 1.79
C HIS A 100 -7.03 -13.19 0.46
N GLU A 101 -7.35 -11.91 0.31
CA GLU A 101 -7.76 -11.36 -0.98
C GLU A 101 -6.57 -10.72 -1.67
N SER A 102 -6.41 -11.06 -2.95
CA SER A 102 -5.40 -10.43 -3.80
C SER A 102 -6.12 -9.41 -4.68
N LEU A 103 -5.72 -8.16 -4.57
CA LEU A 103 -6.28 -7.07 -5.34
C LEU A 103 -5.22 -6.48 -6.26
N HIS A 104 -5.64 -6.00 -7.41
CA HIS A 104 -4.74 -5.31 -8.32
C HIS A 104 -5.28 -3.92 -8.63
N TRP A 105 -4.54 -2.89 -8.23
CA TRP A 105 -4.86 -1.49 -8.50
C TRP A 105 -3.77 -0.93 -9.40
N GLY A 106 -3.96 -1.03 -10.72
CA GLY A 106 -2.97 -0.55 -11.67
C GLY A 106 -2.98 0.97 -11.78
N TYR A 107 -1.81 1.57 -11.61
CA TYR A 107 -1.60 3.01 -11.79
C TYR A 107 -0.33 3.24 -12.59
N GLU A 108 -0.29 4.35 -13.33
CA GLU A 108 0.93 4.74 -14.03
C GLU A 108 2.08 4.92 -13.04
N ASP A 109 3.29 4.67 -13.53
CA ASP A 109 4.49 4.86 -12.70
C ASP A 109 4.90 6.34 -12.75
N PRO A 110 4.70 7.11 -11.67
CA PRO A 110 5.05 8.52 -11.69
C PRO A 110 6.56 8.75 -11.79
N ALA A 111 7.37 7.76 -11.37
CA ALA A 111 8.82 7.87 -11.48
C ALA A 111 9.31 7.80 -12.94
N ALA A 112 8.49 7.28 -13.84
CA ALA A 112 8.81 7.22 -15.27
C ALA A 112 8.47 8.53 -15.99
N ALA A 113 7.81 9.47 -15.34
CA ALA A 113 7.45 10.75 -15.95
C ALA A 113 8.70 11.55 -16.30
N GLU A 114 8.64 12.21 -17.44
CA GLU A 114 9.73 13.02 -17.96
C GLU A 114 9.38 14.51 -17.86
N GLY A 115 10.40 15.36 -18.02
CA GLY A 115 10.24 16.79 -18.01
C GLY A 115 10.85 17.44 -16.79
N SER A 116 10.41 18.66 -16.49
CA SER A 116 10.90 19.41 -15.34
C SER A 116 10.46 18.74 -14.03
N GLU A 117 11.08 19.15 -12.94
CA GLU A 117 10.67 18.66 -11.62
C GLU A 117 9.19 18.97 -11.35
N GLU A 118 8.73 20.17 -11.74
CA GLU A 118 7.32 20.55 -11.60
C GLU A 118 6.39 19.64 -12.39
N GLN A 119 6.77 19.29 -13.61
CA GLN A 119 5.98 18.39 -14.44
C GLN A 119 5.93 16.98 -13.84
N ARG A 120 7.06 16.48 -13.36
CA ARG A 120 7.14 15.16 -12.73
C ARG A 120 6.36 15.13 -11.42
N LEU A 121 6.48 16.20 -10.63
CA LEU A 121 5.75 16.31 -9.37
C LEU A 121 4.24 16.31 -9.60
N ALA A 122 3.77 16.95 -10.67
CA ALA A 122 2.35 16.94 -11.02
C ALA A 122 1.83 15.51 -11.25
N VAL A 123 2.65 14.64 -11.85
CA VAL A 123 2.28 13.23 -12.06
C VAL A 123 2.22 12.49 -10.72
N PHE A 124 3.17 12.71 -9.83
CA PHE A 124 3.14 12.13 -8.48
C PHE A 124 1.88 12.54 -7.73
N ARG A 125 1.52 13.83 -7.79
CA ARG A 125 0.30 14.34 -7.14
C ARG A 125 -0.95 13.69 -7.72
N ARG A 126 -1.01 13.51 -9.04
CA ARG A 126 -2.15 12.87 -9.69
C ARG A 126 -2.33 11.43 -9.22
N VAL A 127 -1.25 10.66 -9.21
CA VAL A 127 -1.30 9.27 -8.75
C VAL A 127 -1.68 9.21 -7.27
N PHE A 128 -1.14 10.12 -6.46
CA PHE A 128 -1.47 10.19 -5.04
C PHE A 128 -2.97 10.42 -4.83
N ILE A 129 -3.57 11.34 -5.59
CA ILE A 129 -5.01 11.62 -5.52
C ILE A 129 -5.82 10.40 -5.92
N GLN A 130 -5.42 9.72 -7.00
CA GLN A 130 -6.09 8.51 -7.47
C GLN A 130 -6.05 7.41 -6.40
N LEU A 131 -4.89 7.22 -5.78
CA LEU A 131 -4.75 6.28 -4.67
C LEU A 131 -5.61 6.68 -3.49
N SER A 132 -5.64 7.95 -3.15
CA SER A 132 -6.45 8.46 -2.03
C SER A 132 -7.92 8.16 -2.21
N GLU A 133 -8.45 8.34 -3.40
CA GLU A 133 -9.84 8.04 -3.72
C GLU A 133 -10.13 6.55 -3.60
N ARG A 134 -9.26 5.70 -4.16
CA ARG A 134 -9.42 4.26 -4.10
C ARG A 134 -9.37 3.75 -2.66
N ILE A 135 -8.41 4.23 -1.90
CA ILE A 135 -8.22 3.81 -0.51
C ILE A 135 -9.38 4.31 0.36
N GLY A 136 -9.88 5.52 0.09
CA GLY A 136 -11.06 6.04 0.79
C GLY A 136 -12.28 5.14 0.63
N ALA A 137 -12.45 4.52 -0.51
CA ALA A 137 -13.52 3.55 -0.76
C ALA A 137 -13.20 2.17 -0.16
N PHE A 138 -11.94 1.78 -0.18
CA PHE A 138 -11.50 0.47 0.31
C PHE A 138 -11.64 0.31 1.83
N ILE A 139 -11.26 1.33 2.60
CA ILE A 139 -11.21 1.26 4.07
C ILE A 139 -12.55 0.81 4.67
N PRO A 140 -13.69 1.48 4.37
CA PRO A 140 -14.95 1.05 4.96
C PRO A 140 -15.39 -0.34 4.52
N LEU A 141 -15.08 -0.75 3.28
CA LEU A 141 -15.40 -2.09 2.79
C LEU A 141 -14.59 -3.15 3.52
N ALA A 142 -13.30 -2.91 3.74
CA ALA A 142 -12.45 -3.84 4.48
C ALA A 142 -12.89 -3.99 5.93
N ARG A 143 -13.28 -2.88 6.57
CA ARG A 143 -13.79 -2.90 7.95
C ARG A 143 -15.12 -3.65 8.04
N LYS A 144 -16.01 -3.43 7.09
CA LYS A 144 -17.29 -4.13 7.04
C LYS A 144 -17.09 -5.64 6.85
N HIS A 145 -16.20 -6.02 5.94
CA HIS A 145 -15.86 -7.41 5.70
C HIS A 145 -15.29 -8.07 6.96
N ARG A 146 -14.40 -7.42 7.66
CA ARG A 146 -13.83 -7.93 8.92
C ARG A 146 -14.92 -8.13 9.97
N ALA A 147 -15.85 -7.19 10.10
CA ALA A 147 -16.94 -7.30 11.06
C ALA A 147 -17.85 -8.49 10.74
N GLU A 148 -18.12 -8.73 9.46
CA GLU A 148 -18.93 -9.87 9.01
C GLU A 148 -18.23 -11.21 9.29
N VAL A 149 -16.92 -11.28 9.04
CA VAL A 149 -16.11 -12.48 9.31
C VAL A 149 -16.08 -12.77 10.81
N ASP A 150 -15.84 -11.75 11.63
CA ASP A 150 -15.79 -11.91 13.09
C ASP A 150 -17.16 -12.36 13.64
N ALA A 151 -18.23 -11.79 13.14
CA ALA A 151 -19.59 -12.19 13.55
C ALA A 151 -19.87 -13.65 13.20
N THR A 152 -19.46 -14.09 12.00
CA THR A 152 -19.62 -15.47 11.57
C THR A 152 -18.78 -16.42 12.42
N THR A 153 -17.57 -16.01 12.80
CA THR A 153 -16.69 -16.82 13.63
C THR A 153 -17.25 -17.01 15.04
N ILE A 154 -17.92 -15.99 15.58
CA ILE A 154 -18.51 -16.02 16.91
C ILE A 154 -19.77 -16.92 16.91
N ALA A 155 -20.51 -16.87 15.83
CA ALA A 155 -21.70 -17.69 15.70
C ALA A 155 -21.37 -19.16 15.53
#